data_f911a715ea177fed34a5798d1fba5659
#
_entry.id   f911a715ea177fed34a5798d1fba5659
#
_cell.length_a   1.000
_cell.length_b   1.000
_cell.length_c   1.000
_cell.angle_alpha   90.00
_cell.angle_beta   90.00
_cell.angle_gamma   90.00
#
_symmetry.space_group_name_H-M   'P 1'
#
loop_
_entity.id
_entity.type
_entity.pdbx_description
1 polymer ?
#
loop_
_entity_poly.entity_id
_entity_poly.type
_entity_poly.pdbx_seq_one_letter_code
_entity_poly.pdbx_strand_id
1 'polypeptide(L)'
;PCALGGILNPETIPELNCQIVCGCANNQLSITPMATMLKNRGIIYAPDYLVNAGGVLTILVERHEMYKTLEDLLERIAKLYDTTLECLELSEKIEKSTALVADTMAEKRLNG
;
A
#
# COMPACT_ATOMS: atom_id res chain seq x y z
N PRO A 1 3.64 -7.00 8.34
CA PRO A 1 3.72 -6.19 9.57
C PRO A 1 2.33 -5.78 10.07
N CYS A 2 2.06 -5.97 11.37
CA CYS A 2 0.72 -5.71 11.96
C CYS A 2 0.83 -4.99 13.32
N ALA A 3 1.92 -4.27 13.57
CA ALA A 3 2.19 -3.61 14.83
C ALA A 3 2.41 -2.09 14.66
N LEU A 4 3.46 -1.54 15.22
CA LEU A 4 3.77 -0.11 15.16
C LEU A 4 4.39 0.30 13.82
N GLY A 5 4.31 1.59 13.49
CA GLY A 5 4.96 2.16 12.32
C GLY A 5 6.49 2.19 12.41
N GLY A 6 7.17 2.44 11.29
CA GLY A 6 8.62 2.57 11.22
C GLY A 6 9.41 1.27 11.36
N ILE A 7 8.73 0.12 11.29
CA ILE A 7 9.35 -1.19 11.42
C ILE A 7 10.26 -1.55 10.24
N LEU A 8 10.01 -0.99 9.08
CA LEU A 8 10.85 -1.14 7.89
C LEU A 8 11.85 0.03 7.84
N ASN A 9 13.04 -0.23 8.32
CA ASN A 9 14.10 0.75 8.53
C ASN A 9 15.47 0.18 8.12
N PRO A 10 16.56 0.97 8.12
CA PRO A 10 17.87 0.51 7.69
C PRO A 10 18.43 -0.67 8.50
N GLU A 11 17.96 -0.87 9.72
CA GLU A 11 18.42 -1.95 10.61
C GLU A 11 17.64 -3.25 10.37
N THR A 12 16.32 -3.15 10.17
CA THR A 12 15.43 -4.31 10.06
C THR A 12 15.36 -4.88 8.64
N ILE A 13 15.41 -4.04 7.61
CA ILE A 13 15.32 -4.48 6.21
C ILE A 13 16.42 -5.48 5.84
N PRO A 14 17.69 -5.30 6.23
CA PRO A 14 18.75 -6.28 5.93
C PRO A 14 18.49 -7.67 6.53
N GLU A 15 17.76 -7.74 7.63
CA GLU A 15 17.46 -9.00 8.32
C GLU A 15 16.23 -9.73 7.77
N LEU A 16 15.45 -9.10 6.89
CA LEU A 16 14.27 -9.72 6.33
C LEU A 16 14.63 -10.93 5.45
N ASN A 17 13.98 -12.04 5.74
CA ASN A 17 14.06 -13.26 4.96
C ASN A 17 12.69 -13.59 4.37
N CYS A 18 12.25 -12.78 3.42
CA CYS A 18 10.95 -12.92 2.75
C CYS A 18 11.04 -12.36 1.33
N GLN A 19 10.08 -12.77 0.50
CA GLN A 19 9.94 -12.27 -0.87
C GLN A 19 8.94 -11.13 -0.97
N ILE A 20 7.98 -11.08 -0.05
CA ILE A 20 6.88 -10.11 -0.07
C ILE A 20 6.70 -9.54 1.33
N VAL A 21 6.52 -8.23 1.40
CA VAL A 21 6.07 -7.51 2.60
C VAL A 21 4.70 -6.91 2.31
N CYS A 22 3.70 -7.40 3.01
CA CYS A 22 2.32 -6.92 2.96
C CYS A 22 1.72 -7.05 4.36
N GLY A 23 1.13 -6.00 4.89
CA GLY A 23 0.59 -6.04 6.25
C GLY A 23 -0.35 -4.90 6.57
N CYS A 24 -1.02 -5.00 7.73
CA CYS A 24 -2.06 -4.08 8.17
C CYS A 24 -1.53 -2.85 8.94
N ALA A 25 -0.25 -2.84 9.32
CA ALA A 25 0.32 -1.70 10.05
C ALA A 25 0.37 -0.44 9.17
N ASN A 26 0.12 0.71 9.79
CA ASN A 26 0.27 2.00 9.14
C ASN A 26 1.72 2.50 9.24
N ASN A 27 2.14 3.28 8.25
CA ASN A 27 3.47 3.90 8.23
C ASN A 27 4.59 2.89 8.45
N GLN A 28 4.56 1.77 7.75
CA GLN A 28 5.52 0.67 7.90
C GLN A 28 6.95 1.10 7.58
N LEU A 29 7.13 1.89 6.53
CA LEU A 29 8.42 2.48 6.18
C LEU A 29 8.78 3.59 7.18
N SER A 30 9.99 3.56 7.74
CA SER A 30 10.49 4.64 8.59
C SER A 30 10.63 5.96 7.83
N ILE A 31 11.09 5.86 6.59
CA ILE A 31 11.12 6.94 5.60
C ILE A 31 10.89 6.35 4.19
N THR A 32 10.38 7.16 3.26
CA THR A 32 10.06 6.72 1.90
C THR A 32 11.20 5.99 1.16
N PRO A 33 12.48 6.41 1.25
CA PRO A 33 13.59 5.70 0.62
C PRO A 33 13.75 4.22 1.01
N MET A 34 13.17 3.79 2.11
CA MET A 34 13.19 2.38 2.52
C MET A 34 12.48 1.46 1.52
N ALA A 35 11.51 1.96 0.78
CA ALA A 35 10.87 1.22 -0.30
C ALA A 35 11.86 0.85 -1.41
N THR A 36 12.78 1.74 -1.74
CA THR A 36 13.86 1.46 -2.71
C THR A 36 14.84 0.42 -2.17
N MET A 37 15.13 0.46 -0.88
CA MET A 37 15.99 -0.54 -0.25
C MET A 37 15.37 -1.94 -0.30
N LEU A 38 14.06 -2.07 -0.07
CA LEU A 38 13.32 -3.32 -0.23
C LEU A 38 13.40 -3.82 -1.68
N LYS A 39 13.13 -2.94 -2.65
CA LYS A 39 13.19 -3.27 -4.08
C LYS A 39 14.59 -3.77 -4.48
N ASN A 40 15.63 -3.10 -4.04
CA ASN A 40 17.02 -3.49 -4.34
C ASN A 40 17.39 -4.86 -3.78
N ARG A 41 16.71 -5.31 -2.74
CA ARG A 41 16.82 -6.67 -2.20
C ARG A 41 15.91 -7.69 -2.89
N GLY A 42 15.17 -7.29 -3.92
CA GLY A 42 14.21 -8.16 -4.59
C GLY A 42 12.96 -8.47 -3.77
N ILE A 43 12.67 -7.66 -2.75
CA ILE A 43 11.49 -7.81 -1.89
C ILE A 43 10.37 -6.96 -2.46
N ILE A 44 9.23 -7.58 -2.76
CA ILE A 44 8.02 -6.89 -3.20
C ILE A 44 7.36 -6.27 -1.98
N TYR A 45 7.23 -4.96 -1.96
CA TYR A 45 6.52 -4.23 -0.92
C TYR A 45 5.15 -3.78 -1.43
N ALA A 46 4.08 -4.26 -0.82
CA ALA A 46 2.73 -3.75 -1.04
C ALA A 46 2.52 -2.52 -0.13
N PRO A 47 2.36 -1.30 -0.70
CA PRO A 47 2.23 -0.08 0.10
C PRO A 47 1.07 -0.19 1.08
N ASP A 48 1.32 0.14 2.34
CA ASP A 48 0.37 -0.05 3.44
C ASP A 48 -0.95 0.70 3.19
N TYR A 49 -0.89 1.94 2.77
CA TYR A 49 -2.07 2.76 2.46
C TYR A 49 -2.88 2.28 1.24
N LEU A 50 -2.37 1.35 0.45
CA LEU A 50 -3.14 0.64 -0.57
C LEU A 50 -3.87 -0.56 0.02
N VAL A 51 -3.14 -1.43 0.70
CA VAL A 51 -3.66 -2.75 1.11
C VAL A 51 -4.47 -2.70 2.39
N ASN A 52 -4.31 -1.68 3.23
CA ASN A 52 -5.02 -1.55 4.50
C ASN A 52 -6.22 -0.58 4.48
N ALA A 53 -6.61 -0.06 3.32
CA ALA A 53 -7.67 0.93 3.19
C ALA A 53 -9.09 0.41 3.56
N GLY A 54 -9.29 -0.90 3.64
CA GLY A 54 -10.61 -1.50 3.90
C GLY A 54 -11.27 -1.01 5.19
N GLY A 55 -10.49 -0.89 6.27
CA GLY A 55 -11.01 -0.39 7.55
C GLY A 55 -11.55 1.04 7.49
N VAL A 56 -10.83 1.93 6.80
CA VAL A 56 -11.27 3.32 6.60
C VAL A 56 -12.54 3.37 5.76
N LEU A 57 -12.62 2.57 4.70
CA LEU A 57 -13.81 2.49 3.87
C LEU A 57 -15.05 2.04 4.67
N THR A 58 -14.87 1.09 5.60
CA THR A 58 -15.94 0.62 6.48
C THR A 58 -16.47 1.76 7.36
N ILE A 59 -15.59 2.55 7.97
CA ILE A 59 -15.98 3.72 8.80
C ILE A 59 -16.77 4.73 7.97
N LEU A 60 -16.39 4.99 6.74
CA LEU A 60 -17.09 5.92 5.86
C LEU A 60 -18.51 5.46 5.51
N VAL A 61 -18.72 4.15 5.39
CA VAL A 61 -20.07 3.56 5.22
C VAL A 61 -20.92 3.74 6.49
N GLU A 62 -20.37 3.39 7.65
CA GLU A 62 -21.08 3.53 8.94
C GLU A 62 -21.50 4.97 9.20
N ARG A 63 -20.72 5.94 8.77
CA ARG A 63 -21.04 7.37 8.89
C ARG A 63 -21.94 7.92 7.78
N HIS A 64 -22.30 7.08 6.80
CA HIS A 64 -23.06 7.49 5.61
C HIS A 64 -22.41 8.64 4.82
N GLU A 65 -21.11 8.78 4.90
CA GLU A 65 -20.38 9.88 4.25
C GLU A 65 -20.15 9.65 2.76
N MET A 66 -19.89 8.40 2.34
CA MET A 66 -19.55 8.08 0.95
C MET A 66 -20.31 6.90 0.34
N TYR A 67 -20.67 5.90 1.14
CA TYR A 67 -21.29 4.67 0.65
C TYR A 67 -22.59 4.41 1.40
N LYS A 68 -23.64 4.01 0.69
CA LYS A 68 -24.97 3.82 1.26
C LYS A 68 -25.29 2.37 1.64
N THR A 69 -24.56 1.41 1.02
CA THR A 69 -24.85 -0.01 1.20
C THR A 69 -23.61 -0.82 1.45
N LEU A 70 -23.78 -2.01 2.03
CA LEU A 70 -22.71 -2.99 2.19
C LEU A 70 -22.17 -3.46 0.83
N GLU A 71 -23.04 -3.57 -0.18
CA GLU A 71 -22.63 -3.97 -1.53
C GLU A 71 -21.69 -2.94 -2.15
N ASP A 72 -21.99 -1.66 -2.05
CA ASP A 72 -21.10 -0.57 -2.50
C ASP A 72 -19.73 -0.65 -1.82
N LEU A 73 -19.70 -0.95 -0.52
CA LEU A 73 -18.47 -1.13 0.23
C LEU A 73 -17.66 -2.31 -0.30
N LEU A 74 -18.29 -3.47 -0.44
CA LEU A 74 -17.61 -4.68 -0.90
C LEU A 74 -17.05 -4.52 -2.33
N GLU A 75 -17.81 -3.87 -3.21
CA GLU A 75 -17.33 -3.53 -4.55
C GLU A 75 -16.11 -2.61 -4.51
N ARG A 76 -16.13 -1.62 -3.63
CA ARG A 76 -14.99 -0.70 -3.46
C ARG A 76 -13.76 -1.39 -2.90
N ILE A 77 -13.94 -2.28 -1.93
CA ILE A 77 -12.85 -3.10 -1.38
C ILE A 77 -12.27 -4.02 -2.45
N ALA A 78 -13.10 -4.64 -3.28
CA ALA A 78 -12.65 -5.47 -4.40
C ALA A 78 -11.75 -4.70 -5.37
N LYS A 79 -12.03 -3.42 -5.62
CA LYS A 79 -11.18 -2.55 -6.46
C LYS A 79 -9.79 -2.28 -5.89
N LEU A 80 -9.57 -2.49 -4.59
CA LEU A 80 -8.22 -2.40 -3.99
C LEU A 80 -7.29 -3.45 -4.57
N TYR A 81 -7.79 -4.64 -4.89
CA TYR A 81 -7.01 -5.68 -5.56
C TYR A 81 -6.47 -5.18 -6.90
N ASP A 82 -7.36 -4.65 -7.76
CA ASP A 82 -6.99 -4.16 -9.08
C ASP A 82 -5.99 -3.00 -8.99
N THR A 83 -6.22 -2.07 -8.08
CA THR A 83 -5.32 -0.92 -7.84
C THR A 83 -3.95 -1.38 -7.34
N THR A 84 -3.91 -2.36 -6.45
CA THR A 84 -2.66 -2.92 -5.93
C THR A 84 -1.89 -3.64 -7.04
N LEU A 85 -2.57 -4.45 -7.85
CA LEU A 85 -1.98 -5.15 -8.98
C LEU A 85 -1.41 -4.15 -10.01
N GLU A 86 -2.16 -3.12 -10.37
CA GLU A 86 -1.70 -2.05 -11.25
C GLU A 86 -0.43 -1.37 -10.72
N CYS A 87 -0.39 -1.09 -9.42
CA CYS A 87 0.78 -0.50 -8.77
C CYS A 87 2.01 -1.41 -8.87
N LEU A 88 1.86 -2.71 -8.60
CA LEU A 88 2.94 -3.69 -8.66
C LEU A 88 3.48 -3.84 -10.09
N GLU A 89 2.60 -4.01 -11.06
CA GLU A 89 2.97 -4.14 -12.49
C GLU A 89 3.68 -2.89 -13.01
N LEU A 90 3.16 -1.71 -12.66
CA LEU A 90 3.77 -0.44 -13.07
C LEU A 90 5.14 -0.25 -12.41
N SER A 91 5.28 -0.60 -11.13
CA SER A 91 6.56 -0.57 -10.39
C SER A 91 7.62 -1.42 -11.08
N GLU A 92 7.26 -2.61 -11.53
CA GLU A 92 8.16 -3.48 -12.26
C GLU A 92 8.54 -2.90 -13.62
N LYS A 93 7.55 -2.43 -14.38
CA LYS A 93 7.74 -1.87 -15.72
C LYS A 93 8.65 -0.64 -15.76
N ILE A 94 8.53 0.27 -14.79
CA ILE A 94 9.33 1.51 -14.75
C ILE A 94 10.51 1.42 -13.80
N GLU A 95 10.75 0.26 -13.20
CA GLU A 95 11.86 -0.01 -12.28
C GLU A 95 11.95 0.95 -11.07
N LYS A 96 10.80 1.43 -10.59
CA LYS A 96 10.68 2.27 -9.39
C LYS A 96 10.08 1.49 -8.22
N SER A 97 10.26 2.00 -6.99
CA SER A 97 9.63 1.39 -5.81
C SER A 97 8.11 1.50 -5.88
N THR A 98 7.41 0.52 -5.32
CA THR A 98 5.94 0.50 -5.27
C THR A 98 5.37 1.70 -4.52
N ALA A 99 6.05 2.19 -3.48
CA ALA A 99 5.64 3.38 -2.75
C ALA A 99 5.65 4.64 -3.65
N LEU A 100 6.71 4.85 -4.42
CA LEU A 100 6.78 5.98 -5.37
C LEU A 100 5.71 5.88 -6.45
N VAL A 101 5.46 4.67 -6.95
CA VAL A 101 4.42 4.44 -7.96
C VAL A 101 3.03 4.71 -7.39
N ALA A 102 2.74 4.24 -6.17
CA ALA A 102 1.47 4.47 -5.51
C ALA A 102 1.21 5.97 -5.28
N ASP A 103 2.22 6.72 -4.83
CA ASP A 103 2.13 8.18 -4.69
C ASP A 103 1.82 8.86 -6.03
N THR A 104 2.53 8.48 -7.10
CA THR A 104 2.31 8.99 -8.45
C THR A 104 0.90 8.68 -8.97
N MET A 105 0.40 7.46 -8.70
CA MET A 105 -0.97 7.08 -9.06
C MET A 105 -2.01 7.92 -8.30
N ALA A 106 -1.77 8.19 -7.02
CA ALA A 106 -2.64 9.03 -6.20
C ALA A 106 -2.66 10.48 -6.71
N GLU A 107 -1.49 11.08 -6.94
CA GLU A 107 -1.37 12.43 -7.49
C GLU A 107 -2.08 12.57 -8.84
N LYS A 108 -1.92 11.60 -9.73
CA LYS A 108 -2.59 11.58 -11.03
C LYS A 108 -4.11 11.55 -10.90
N ARG A 109 -4.65 10.82 -9.91
CA ARG A 109 -6.10 10.79 -9.65
C ARG A 109 -6.62 12.11 -9.06
N LEU A 110 -5.83 12.78 -8.23
CA LEU A 110 -6.19 14.07 -7.64
C LEU A 110 -6.18 15.20 -8.68
N ASN A 111 -5.26 15.18 -9.62
CA ASN A 111 -5.04 16.24 -10.61
C ASN A 111 -5.73 15.97 -11.96
N GLY A 112 -6.26 14.82 -12.14
CA GLY A 112 -6.90 14.38 -13.38
C GLY A 112 -8.32 14.03 -13.26
#